data_ae77cc4993a81679fc441c837e51a187
#
_entry.id   ae77cc4993a81679fc441c837e51a187
#
_cell.length_a   1.000
_cell.length_b   1.000
_cell.length_c   1.000
_cell.angle_alpha   90.00
_cell.angle_beta   90.00
_cell.angle_gamma   90.00
#
_symmetry.space_group_name_H-M   'P 1'
#
loop_
_entity.id
_entity.type
_entity.pdbx_description
1 polymer ?
#
loop_
_entity_poly.entity_id
_entity_poly.type
_entity_poly.pdbx_seq_one_letter_code
_entity_poly.pdbx_strand_id
1 'polypeptide(L)'
;MAAQRTYLAIDLKSFYASVECVDRHLDPLTTNLVVADASRTEKTICLAVSPSLKAYKIPGRARLFEAVQRVREVNAQRLQTAIRQNKAVRGEDGKYHFASTSFDANALNTDPALGLSYIVAPPRMQRYLDVSTQIYKTYLKYVSPADIYPYSIDEVFIDVTGYLPYYHMSAHDLAMTMVREVLYNTGITATAGIGTNLYLAKLAMDIVAKHIPADKDGVRIAELDEQSYRYLLWNHRPLTDFWMTGPGTVKRLEAHGIYTMGDLARFSIHGEDRLYEVFGVDAEILIDHAWGYEPCGMEQIKSYKPSTNSISEGQVLTCPYPNDKAKLIVREMAEILMFRLTEKKLVTESITLEIGYDRENVDKG
;
A
#
# COMPACT_ATOMS: atom_id res chain seq x y z
N MET A 1 6.75 9.44 -35.75
CA MET A 1 6.12 8.72 -34.64
C MET A 1 6.75 9.26 -33.36
N ALA A 2 5.97 9.70 -32.37
CA ALA A 2 6.51 10.04 -31.07
C ALA A 2 7.19 8.79 -30.49
N ALA A 3 8.38 8.95 -29.88
CA ALA A 3 9.07 7.83 -29.26
C ALA A 3 8.14 7.23 -28.16
N GLN A 4 8.01 5.93 -28.16
CA GLN A 4 7.23 5.22 -27.12
C GLN A 4 7.84 5.53 -25.75
N ARG A 5 7.05 6.04 -24.82
CA ARG A 5 7.52 6.34 -23.47
C ARG A 5 7.66 5.06 -22.65
N THR A 6 8.51 5.13 -21.65
CA THR A 6 8.72 4.01 -20.70
C THR A 6 8.76 4.56 -19.29
N TYR A 7 7.84 4.07 -18.46
CA TYR A 7 7.69 4.47 -17.07
C TYR A 7 7.98 3.31 -16.14
N LEU A 8 8.56 3.61 -14.98
CA LEU A 8 8.67 2.69 -13.86
C LEU A 8 7.70 3.13 -12.75
N ALA A 9 7.04 2.16 -12.12
CA ALA A 9 6.43 2.29 -10.81
C ALA A 9 7.21 1.41 -9.84
N ILE A 10 7.65 1.94 -8.70
CA ILE A 10 8.43 1.17 -7.70
C ILE A 10 7.76 1.35 -6.35
N ASP A 11 7.45 0.22 -5.67
CA ASP A 11 6.84 0.14 -4.34
C ASP A 11 7.74 -0.62 -3.37
N LEU A 12 8.01 -0.02 -2.21
CA LEU A 12 8.85 -0.61 -1.17
C LEU A 12 8.05 -1.66 -0.38
N LYS A 13 8.56 -2.86 -0.33
CA LYS A 13 7.82 -4.00 0.22
C LYS A 13 7.53 -3.86 1.71
N SER A 14 6.23 -3.71 2.07
CA SER A 14 5.76 -3.56 3.46
C SER A 14 6.56 -2.51 4.23
N PHE A 15 6.77 -1.36 3.65
CA PHE A 15 7.79 -0.37 3.99
C PHE A 15 7.99 -0.14 5.49
N TYR A 16 6.98 0.26 6.24
CA TYR A 16 7.14 0.55 7.68
C TYR A 16 7.57 -0.70 8.46
N ALA A 17 7.02 -1.86 8.14
CA ALA A 17 7.42 -3.11 8.79
C ALA A 17 8.87 -3.48 8.44
N SER A 18 9.30 -3.23 7.20
CA SER A 18 10.67 -3.46 6.76
C SER A 18 11.66 -2.54 7.46
N VAL A 19 11.34 -1.24 7.62
CA VAL A 19 12.16 -0.31 8.42
C VAL A 19 12.29 -0.79 9.87
N GLU A 20 11.19 -1.24 10.48
CA GLU A 20 11.21 -1.73 11.85
C GLU A 20 12.03 -3.03 12.02
N CYS A 21 12.01 -3.91 11.02
CA CYS A 21 12.85 -5.11 11.01
C CYS A 21 14.34 -4.73 10.88
N VAL A 22 14.71 -3.92 9.90
CA VAL A 22 16.10 -3.51 9.66
C VAL A 22 16.70 -2.81 10.88
N ASP A 23 15.98 -1.88 11.50
CA ASP A 23 16.45 -1.17 12.70
C ASP A 23 16.64 -2.09 13.91
N ARG A 24 16.06 -3.30 13.89
CA ARG A 24 16.24 -4.36 14.90
C ARG A 24 17.22 -5.44 14.48
N HIS A 25 17.92 -5.27 13.34
CA HIS A 25 18.81 -6.26 12.74
C HIS A 25 18.10 -7.59 12.43
N LEU A 26 16.83 -7.51 12.00
CA LEU A 26 16.01 -8.65 11.61
C LEU A 26 15.75 -8.60 10.09
N ASP A 27 15.56 -9.78 9.48
CA ASP A 27 15.23 -9.88 8.06
C ASP A 27 13.77 -9.48 7.81
N PRO A 28 13.49 -8.43 7.00
CA PRO A 28 12.14 -7.99 6.66
C PRO A 28 11.27 -9.05 5.97
N LEU A 29 11.89 -10.02 5.27
CA LEU A 29 11.17 -11.03 4.51
C LEU A 29 10.69 -12.21 5.36
N THR A 30 11.42 -12.51 6.44
CA THR A 30 11.16 -13.70 7.28
C THR A 30 10.61 -13.36 8.67
N THR A 31 10.74 -12.11 9.11
CA THR A 31 10.28 -11.69 10.44
C THR A 31 8.78 -11.39 10.45
N ASN A 32 8.05 -12.02 11.36
CA ASN A 32 6.65 -11.72 11.63
C ASN A 32 6.54 -10.46 12.49
N LEU A 33 6.06 -9.36 11.89
CA LEU A 33 5.97 -8.07 12.55
C LEU A 33 4.76 -7.28 12.05
N VAL A 34 4.10 -6.57 12.96
CA VAL A 34 3.12 -5.52 12.64
C VAL A 34 3.58 -4.18 13.20
N VAL A 35 3.26 -3.11 12.50
CA VAL A 35 3.44 -1.73 12.99
C VAL A 35 2.08 -1.22 13.45
N ALA A 36 1.90 -1.09 14.75
CA ALA A 36 0.65 -0.66 15.36
C ALA A 36 0.89 0.01 16.72
N ASP A 37 0.04 0.98 17.06
CA ASP A 37 0.03 1.58 18.39
C ASP A 37 -0.85 0.75 19.34
N ALA A 38 -0.25 -0.25 19.98
CA ALA A 38 -0.93 -1.12 20.94
C ALA A 38 -1.35 -0.42 22.23
N SER A 39 -0.82 0.79 22.52
CA SER A 39 -1.20 1.57 23.70
C SER A 39 -2.60 2.16 23.61
N ARG A 40 -3.17 2.28 22.39
CA ARG A 40 -4.49 2.86 22.17
C ARG A 40 -5.60 1.83 22.45
N THR A 41 -5.84 0.94 21.53
CA THR A 41 -6.83 -0.14 21.64
C THR A 41 -6.49 -1.27 20.67
N GLU A 42 -7.03 -2.48 20.89
CA GLU A 42 -6.92 -3.57 19.91
C GLU A 42 -7.66 -3.30 18.58
N LYS A 43 -8.52 -2.26 18.53
CA LYS A 43 -9.21 -1.82 17.31
C LYS A 43 -8.32 -0.94 16.43
N THR A 44 -7.11 -0.57 16.88
CA THR A 44 -6.16 0.22 16.10
C THR A 44 -5.84 -0.48 14.78
N ILE A 45 -5.68 0.32 13.71
CA ILE A 45 -5.28 -0.19 12.39
C ILE A 45 -3.78 -0.39 12.40
N CYS A 46 -3.32 -1.55 11.96
CA CYS A 46 -1.91 -1.77 11.65
C CYS A 46 -1.51 -0.91 10.45
N LEU A 47 -0.50 -0.08 10.61
CA LEU A 47 0.04 0.74 9.52
C LEU A 47 0.79 -0.11 8.50
N ALA A 48 1.39 -1.20 8.95
CA ALA A 48 2.03 -2.19 8.08
C ALA A 48 2.03 -3.57 8.73
N VAL A 49 2.07 -4.59 7.88
CA VAL A 49 2.22 -6.01 8.23
C VAL A 49 3.37 -6.57 7.39
N SER A 50 4.30 -7.30 8.00
CA SER A 50 5.45 -7.88 7.29
C SER A 50 5.02 -8.91 6.23
N PRO A 51 5.85 -9.17 5.20
CA PRO A 51 5.55 -10.14 4.15
C PRO A 51 5.29 -11.56 4.70
N SER A 52 6.09 -12.01 5.65
CA SER A 52 5.95 -13.33 6.28
C SER A 52 4.62 -13.46 7.03
N LEU A 53 4.18 -12.40 7.71
CA LEU A 53 2.93 -12.42 8.44
C LEU A 53 1.70 -12.30 7.51
N LYS A 54 1.83 -11.58 6.37
CA LYS A 54 0.82 -11.58 5.30
C LYS A 54 0.59 -12.97 4.68
N ALA A 55 1.60 -13.86 4.68
CA ALA A 55 1.45 -15.22 4.20
C ALA A 55 0.40 -16.03 5.00
N TYR A 56 0.14 -15.64 6.25
CA TYR A 56 -0.96 -16.20 7.06
C TYR A 56 -2.32 -15.54 6.79
N LYS A 57 -2.48 -14.81 5.68
CA LYS A 57 -3.72 -14.11 5.26
C LYS A 57 -4.12 -12.97 6.20
N ILE A 58 -3.17 -12.31 6.83
CA ILE A 58 -3.38 -11.07 7.58
C ILE A 58 -3.27 -9.90 6.60
N PRO A 59 -4.32 -9.08 6.39
CA PRO A 59 -4.26 -7.94 5.48
C PRO A 59 -3.22 -6.90 5.88
N GLY A 60 -2.67 -6.16 4.91
CA GLY A 60 -1.64 -5.14 5.16
C GLY A 60 -2.08 -4.00 6.08
N ARG A 61 -3.40 -3.75 6.15
CA ARG A 61 -4.03 -2.76 7.04
C ARG A 61 -5.09 -3.40 7.94
N ALA A 62 -4.82 -4.61 8.44
CA ALA A 62 -5.68 -5.27 9.41
C ALA A 62 -5.83 -4.42 10.68
N ARG A 63 -6.94 -4.56 11.39
CA ARG A 63 -7.02 -4.12 12.78
C ARG A 63 -6.21 -5.06 13.67
N LEU A 64 -5.61 -4.56 14.74
CA LEU A 64 -4.74 -5.36 15.58
C LEU A 64 -5.44 -6.60 16.12
N PHE A 65 -6.72 -6.50 16.51
CA PHE A 65 -7.49 -7.67 16.99
C PHE A 65 -7.67 -8.75 15.90
N GLU A 66 -7.78 -8.37 14.62
CA GLU A 66 -7.88 -9.33 13.51
C GLU A 66 -6.57 -10.11 13.34
N ALA A 67 -5.42 -9.41 13.50
CA ALA A 67 -4.12 -10.08 13.52
C ALA A 67 -4.00 -11.04 14.70
N VAL A 68 -4.41 -10.63 15.91
CA VAL A 68 -4.45 -11.49 17.12
C VAL A 68 -5.30 -12.71 16.88
N GLN A 69 -6.53 -12.54 16.38
CA GLN A 69 -7.45 -13.65 16.12
C GLN A 69 -6.86 -14.61 15.09
N ARG A 70 -6.32 -14.09 13.99
CA ARG A 70 -5.73 -14.93 12.93
C ARG A 70 -4.53 -15.74 13.42
N VAL A 71 -3.66 -15.13 14.24
CA VAL A 71 -2.54 -15.84 14.85
C VAL A 71 -3.02 -16.95 15.79
N ARG A 72 -4.09 -16.74 16.56
CA ARG A 72 -4.70 -17.80 17.38
C ARG A 72 -5.21 -18.98 16.55
N GLU A 73 -5.89 -18.70 15.42
CA GLU A 73 -6.38 -19.73 14.49
C GLU A 73 -5.22 -20.54 13.88
N VAL A 74 -4.17 -19.85 13.43
CA VAL A 74 -2.97 -20.49 12.89
C VAL A 74 -2.30 -21.35 13.95
N ASN A 75 -2.17 -20.85 15.18
CA ASN A 75 -1.59 -21.59 16.29
C ASN A 75 -2.42 -22.83 16.68
N ALA A 76 -3.75 -22.75 16.62
CA ALA A 76 -4.58 -23.93 16.84
C ALA A 76 -4.29 -25.04 15.81
N GLN A 77 -4.15 -24.70 14.54
CA GLN A 77 -3.80 -25.65 13.47
C GLN A 77 -2.37 -26.20 13.62
N ARG A 78 -1.40 -25.33 13.94
CA ARG A 78 0.00 -25.72 14.18
C ARG A 78 0.14 -26.66 15.37
N LEU A 79 -0.57 -26.39 16.47
CA LEU A 79 -0.54 -27.24 17.66
C LEU A 79 -1.07 -28.66 17.36
N GLN A 80 -2.13 -28.78 16.58
CA GLN A 80 -2.63 -30.09 16.14
C GLN A 80 -1.56 -30.84 15.33
N THR A 81 -0.82 -30.14 14.47
CA THR A 81 0.29 -30.73 13.71
C THR A 81 1.42 -31.17 14.63
N ALA A 82 1.80 -30.34 15.61
CA ALA A 82 2.80 -30.68 16.61
C ALA A 82 2.41 -31.92 17.44
N ILE A 83 1.14 -32.05 17.84
CA ILE A 83 0.63 -33.22 18.55
C ILE A 83 0.74 -34.47 17.66
N ARG A 84 0.29 -34.42 16.42
CA ARG A 84 0.37 -35.57 15.48
C ARG A 84 1.79 -36.04 15.23
N GLN A 85 2.77 -35.13 15.32
CA GLN A 85 4.19 -35.42 15.14
C GLN A 85 4.94 -35.72 16.45
N ASN A 86 4.24 -35.84 17.57
CA ASN A 86 4.82 -36.02 18.91
C ASN A 86 5.84 -34.95 19.32
N LYS A 87 5.64 -33.71 18.85
CA LYS A 87 6.50 -32.55 19.13
C LYS A 87 5.88 -31.56 20.11
N ALA A 88 4.61 -31.72 20.47
CA ALA A 88 3.94 -30.91 21.47
C ALA A 88 4.33 -31.36 22.90
N VAL A 89 4.44 -30.41 23.81
CA VAL A 89 4.73 -30.63 25.22
C VAL A 89 3.42 -30.77 26.00
N ARG A 90 3.33 -31.74 26.91
CA ARG A 90 2.19 -31.84 27.80
C ARG A 90 2.43 -31.01 29.05
N GLY A 91 1.57 -30.01 29.29
CA GLY A 91 1.65 -29.15 30.46
C GLY A 91 1.13 -29.79 31.74
N GLU A 92 1.33 -29.13 32.87
CA GLU A 92 0.81 -29.53 34.17
C GLU A 92 -0.75 -29.52 34.23
N ASP A 93 -1.36 -28.68 33.35
CA ASP A 93 -2.82 -28.62 33.15
C ASP A 93 -3.39 -29.83 32.36
N GLY A 94 -2.52 -30.77 31.98
CA GLY A 94 -2.87 -31.93 31.18
C GLY A 94 -3.10 -31.64 29.69
N LYS A 95 -2.98 -30.39 29.24
CA LYS A 95 -3.15 -30.00 27.86
C LYS A 95 -1.82 -29.99 27.10
N TYR A 96 -1.92 -30.01 25.77
CA TYR A 96 -0.76 -29.89 24.91
C TYR A 96 -0.45 -28.40 24.61
N HIS A 97 0.83 -28.07 24.64
CA HIS A 97 1.38 -26.74 24.38
C HIS A 97 2.53 -26.83 23.40
N PHE A 98 2.89 -25.68 22.81
CA PHE A 98 4.14 -25.55 22.07
C PHE A 98 5.33 -25.60 23.03
N ALA A 99 6.47 -26.14 22.59
CA ALA A 99 7.71 -26.11 23.34
C ALA A 99 8.21 -24.65 23.52
N SER A 100 8.02 -23.82 22.51
CA SER A 100 8.35 -22.41 22.53
C SER A 100 7.60 -21.67 21.41
N THR A 101 7.88 -20.38 21.20
CA THR A 101 7.31 -19.59 20.11
C THR A 101 8.43 -18.94 19.29
N SER A 102 8.13 -18.64 18.03
CA SER A 102 9.06 -17.91 17.16
C SER A 102 8.32 -16.86 16.30
N PHE A 103 8.95 -15.74 16.06
CA PHE A 103 8.55 -14.75 15.08
C PHE A 103 9.31 -14.86 13.74
N ASP A 104 10.21 -15.84 13.61
CA ASP A 104 10.94 -16.12 12.38
C ASP A 104 10.23 -17.19 11.54
N ALA A 105 9.89 -16.86 10.30
CA ALA A 105 9.16 -17.74 9.40
C ALA A 105 9.96 -18.98 9.02
N ASN A 106 11.30 -18.89 8.92
CA ASN A 106 12.15 -20.04 8.59
C ASN A 106 12.15 -21.05 9.74
N ALA A 107 12.30 -20.56 10.98
CA ALA A 107 12.21 -21.43 12.17
C ALA A 107 10.82 -22.09 12.26
N LEU A 108 9.74 -21.32 12.02
CA LEU A 108 8.38 -21.86 12.04
C LEU A 108 8.12 -22.90 10.94
N ASN A 109 8.73 -22.77 9.77
CA ASN A 109 8.60 -23.72 8.67
C ASN A 109 9.36 -25.02 8.91
N THR A 110 10.48 -24.95 9.63
CA THR A 110 11.32 -26.12 9.91
C THR A 110 10.90 -26.89 11.15
N ASP A 111 10.34 -26.20 12.18
CA ASP A 111 9.97 -26.84 13.44
C ASP A 111 8.49 -26.63 13.81
N PRO A 112 7.68 -27.69 13.71
CA PRO A 112 6.27 -27.69 14.14
C PRO A 112 6.06 -27.54 15.67
N ALA A 113 7.10 -27.76 16.48
CA ALA A 113 7.03 -27.56 17.94
C ALA A 113 6.91 -26.09 18.33
N LEU A 114 7.18 -25.17 17.39
CA LEU A 114 7.14 -23.74 17.61
C LEU A 114 5.76 -23.16 17.34
N GLY A 115 5.25 -22.38 18.29
CA GLY A 115 4.07 -21.53 18.11
C GLY A 115 4.43 -20.25 17.33
N LEU A 116 3.52 -19.80 16.49
CA LEU A 116 3.64 -18.52 15.79
C LEU A 116 3.54 -17.36 16.78
N SER A 117 4.55 -16.52 16.85
CA SER A 117 4.52 -15.21 17.48
C SER A 117 4.85 -14.12 16.48
N TYR A 118 4.69 -12.87 16.88
CA TYR A 118 5.03 -11.70 16.06
C TYR A 118 5.37 -10.50 16.96
N ILE A 119 6.13 -9.57 16.38
CA ILE A 119 6.51 -8.32 17.04
C ILE A 119 5.45 -7.26 16.75
N VAL A 120 5.01 -6.52 17.77
CA VAL A 120 4.22 -5.30 17.61
C VAL A 120 5.15 -4.11 17.80
N ALA A 121 5.46 -3.40 16.71
CA ALA A 121 6.33 -2.24 16.72
C ALA A 121 5.48 -0.95 16.78
N PRO A 122 5.76 -0.01 17.69
CA PRO A 122 5.10 1.28 17.70
C PRO A 122 5.47 2.09 16.46
N PRO A 123 4.54 2.90 15.90
CA PRO A 123 4.81 3.72 14.72
C PRO A 123 5.88 4.80 15.00
N ARG A 124 6.83 4.95 14.07
CA ARG A 124 7.90 5.98 14.14
C ARG A 124 7.91 6.80 12.85
N MET A 125 6.92 7.64 12.64
CA MET A 125 6.66 8.32 11.37
C MET A 125 7.84 9.11 10.84
N GLN A 126 8.55 9.86 11.72
CA GLN A 126 9.74 10.60 11.32
C GLN A 126 10.82 9.66 10.77
N ARG A 127 11.06 8.51 11.42
CA ARG A 127 12.02 7.52 10.96
C ARG A 127 11.69 7.00 9.56
N TYR A 128 10.40 6.77 9.28
CA TYR A 128 9.96 6.33 7.95
C TYR A 128 10.18 7.41 6.89
N LEU A 129 9.92 8.68 7.21
CA LEU A 129 10.23 9.81 6.32
C LEU A 129 11.73 9.92 6.02
N ASP A 130 12.59 9.73 7.03
CA ASP A 130 14.04 9.80 6.87
C ASP A 130 14.54 8.69 5.93
N VAL A 131 14.07 7.45 6.12
CA VAL A 131 14.43 6.31 5.25
C VAL A 131 13.86 6.48 3.84
N SER A 132 12.61 6.92 3.69
CA SER A 132 12.02 7.25 2.39
C SER A 132 12.84 8.30 1.64
N THR A 133 13.26 9.36 2.34
CA THR A 133 14.12 10.41 1.77
C THR A 133 15.47 9.86 1.32
N GLN A 134 16.07 8.96 2.10
CA GLN A 134 17.33 8.29 1.73
C GLN A 134 17.15 7.46 0.45
N ILE A 135 16.05 6.70 0.35
CA ILE A 135 15.74 5.90 -0.83
C ILE A 135 15.49 6.79 -2.04
N TYR A 136 14.73 7.87 -1.87
CA TYR A 136 14.51 8.85 -2.94
C TYR A 136 15.82 9.43 -3.49
N LYS A 137 16.76 9.76 -2.59
CA LYS A 137 18.12 10.22 -3.00
C LYS A 137 18.89 9.14 -3.78
N THR A 138 18.62 7.86 -3.54
CA THR A 138 19.22 6.77 -4.32
C THR A 138 18.69 6.80 -5.75
N TYR A 139 17.39 6.97 -5.96
CA TYR A 139 16.82 7.09 -7.31
C TYR A 139 17.35 8.32 -8.07
N LEU A 140 17.57 9.44 -7.37
CA LEU A 140 18.16 10.66 -7.98
C LEU A 140 19.59 10.52 -8.50
N LYS A 141 20.30 9.41 -8.22
CA LYS A 141 21.57 9.10 -8.86
C LYS A 141 21.41 8.67 -10.32
N TYR A 142 20.22 8.21 -10.69
CA TYR A 142 19.91 7.62 -11.99
C TYR A 142 19.07 8.56 -12.86
N VAL A 143 18.21 9.36 -12.24
CA VAL A 143 17.26 10.21 -12.98
C VAL A 143 17.19 11.62 -12.39
N SER A 144 16.79 12.57 -13.21
CA SER A 144 16.55 13.95 -12.79
C SER A 144 15.33 14.05 -11.85
N PRO A 145 15.31 15.02 -10.91
CA PRO A 145 14.11 15.35 -10.15
C PRO A 145 12.89 15.71 -11.02
N ALA A 146 13.09 16.12 -12.26
CA ALA A 146 12.01 16.41 -13.20
C ALA A 146 11.24 15.14 -13.64
N ASP A 147 11.93 13.99 -13.68
CA ASP A 147 11.44 12.75 -14.25
C ASP A 147 11.04 11.71 -13.20
N ILE A 148 11.04 12.08 -11.91
CA ILE A 148 10.57 11.24 -10.80
C ILE A 148 9.49 11.96 -10.00
N TYR A 149 8.45 11.21 -9.62
CA TYR A 149 7.34 11.68 -8.79
C TYR A 149 7.10 10.73 -7.61
N PRO A 150 7.31 11.20 -6.35
CA PRO A 150 6.91 10.45 -5.17
C PRO A 150 5.38 10.41 -5.08
N TYR A 151 4.79 9.25 -5.37
CA TYR A 151 3.35 9.04 -5.30
C TYR A 151 2.87 8.89 -3.86
N SER A 152 3.70 8.22 -3.04
CA SER A 152 3.50 8.09 -1.60
C SER A 152 4.86 8.07 -0.88
N ILE A 153 4.87 7.77 0.41
CA ILE A 153 6.10 7.61 1.21
C ILE A 153 6.95 6.41 0.78
N ASP A 154 6.32 5.42 0.15
CA ASP A 154 6.93 4.14 -0.24
C ASP A 154 6.81 3.82 -1.73
N GLU A 155 6.23 4.73 -2.51
CA GLU A 155 5.99 4.51 -3.93
C GLU A 155 6.41 5.71 -4.78
N VAL A 156 7.06 5.42 -5.91
CA VAL A 156 7.48 6.43 -6.89
C VAL A 156 7.11 6.02 -8.31
N PHE A 157 6.84 7.03 -9.15
CA PHE A 157 6.82 6.92 -10.60
C PHE A 157 8.06 7.58 -11.19
N ILE A 158 8.63 6.99 -12.24
CA ILE A 158 9.83 7.49 -12.91
C ILE A 158 9.64 7.39 -14.43
N ASP A 159 9.82 8.47 -15.16
CA ASP A 159 9.97 8.42 -16.63
C ASP A 159 11.43 8.08 -16.95
N VAL A 160 11.66 6.90 -17.49
CA VAL A 160 13.01 6.44 -17.84
C VAL A 160 13.31 6.51 -19.33
N THR A 161 12.39 7.04 -20.13
CA THR A 161 12.47 7.06 -21.60
C THR A 161 13.81 7.59 -22.10
N GLY A 162 14.26 8.74 -21.61
CA GLY A 162 15.52 9.38 -22.03
C GLY A 162 16.79 8.71 -21.46
N TYR A 163 16.64 7.91 -20.41
CA TYR A 163 17.77 7.32 -19.68
C TYR A 163 18.19 5.96 -20.22
N LEU A 164 17.27 5.18 -20.82
CA LEU A 164 17.58 3.87 -21.37
C LEU A 164 18.68 3.90 -22.44
N PRO A 165 18.63 4.82 -23.44
CA PRO A 165 19.71 4.97 -24.39
C PRO A 165 21.02 5.47 -23.74
N TYR A 166 20.92 6.35 -22.74
CA TYR A 166 22.07 6.91 -22.04
C TYR A 166 22.86 5.84 -21.25
N TYR A 167 22.14 4.97 -20.53
CA TYR A 167 22.76 3.88 -19.75
C TYR A 167 23.04 2.63 -20.59
N HIS A 168 22.56 2.56 -21.83
CA HIS A 168 22.60 1.34 -22.67
C HIS A 168 21.99 0.12 -21.96
N MET A 169 20.88 0.33 -21.23
CA MET A 169 20.19 -0.67 -20.44
C MET A 169 18.75 -0.85 -20.92
N SER A 170 18.20 -2.07 -20.68
CA SER A 170 16.76 -2.25 -20.75
C SER A 170 16.07 -1.59 -19.54
N ALA A 171 14.77 -1.32 -19.65
CA ALA A 171 13.99 -0.80 -18.52
C ALA A 171 14.02 -1.76 -17.32
N HIS A 172 14.00 -3.06 -17.58
CA HIS A 172 14.13 -4.11 -16.56
C HIS A 172 15.48 -4.03 -15.84
N ASP A 173 16.59 -3.92 -16.57
CA ASP A 173 17.92 -3.88 -15.97
C ASP A 173 18.13 -2.59 -15.16
N LEU A 174 17.61 -1.46 -15.64
CA LEU A 174 17.67 -0.20 -14.91
C LEU A 174 16.83 -0.27 -13.62
N ALA A 175 15.60 -0.78 -13.68
CA ALA A 175 14.75 -0.99 -12.51
C ALA A 175 15.41 -1.93 -11.50
N MET A 176 15.97 -3.05 -11.96
CA MET A 176 16.70 -4.01 -11.13
C MET A 176 17.91 -3.36 -10.45
N THR A 177 18.68 -2.55 -11.18
CA THR A 177 19.83 -1.82 -10.65
C THR A 177 19.42 -0.87 -9.53
N MET A 178 18.38 -0.06 -9.75
CA MET A 178 17.84 0.87 -8.75
C MET A 178 17.35 0.13 -7.50
N VAL A 179 16.56 -0.94 -7.67
CA VAL A 179 16.00 -1.71 -6.56
C VAL A 179 17.09 -2.40 -5.75
N ARG A 180 18.11 -2.95 -6.40
CA ARG A 180 19.26 -3.58 -5.70
C ARG A 180 20.12 -2.58 -4.96
N GLU A 181 20.32 -1.38 -5.49
CA GLU A 181 21.03 -0.34 -4.75
C GLU A 181 20.25 0.12 -3.51
N VAL A 182 18.92 0.23 -3.61
CA VAL A 182 18.07 0.50 -2.44
C VAL A 182 18.21 -0.62 -1.42
N LEU A 183 18.11 -1.87 -1.84
CA LEU A 183 18.27 -3.03 -0.95
C LEU A 183 19.65 -3.04 -0.27
N TYR A 184 20.72 -2.82 -1.02
CA TYR A 184 22.07 -2.77 -0.49
C TYR A 184 22.26 -1.68 0.57
N ASN A 185 21.71 -0.48 0.31
CA ASN A 185 21.90 0.68 1.20
C ASN A 185 20.96 0.67 2.40
N THR A 186 19.81 -0.01 2.33
CA THR A 186 18.75 0.10 3.35
C THR A 186 18.25 -1.24 3.89
N GLY A 187 18.61 -2.36 3.28
CA GLY A 187 18.07 -3.68 3.63
C GLY A 187 16.59 -3.86 3.23
N ILE A 188 16.02 -2.93 2.46
CA ILE A 188 14.60 -2.94 2.07
C ILE A 188 14.49 -3.27 0.59
N THR A 189 13.72 -4.30 0.26
CA THR A 189 13.42 -4.68 -1.13
C THR A 189 12.20 -3.97 -1.67
N ALA A 190 12.02 -4.02 -3.01
CA ALA A 190 10.91 -3.40 -3.69
C ALA A 190 10.30 -4.31 -4.76
N THR A 191 9.11 -3.95 -5.21
CA THR A 191 8.47 -4.47 -6.41
C THR A 191 8.45 -3.35 -7.45
N ALA A 192 8.69 -3.67 -8.71
CA ALA A 192 8.62 -2.69 -9.79
C ALA A 192 7.68 -3.13 -10.91
N GLY A 193 7.05 -2.16 -11.54
CA GLY A 193 6.29 -2.31 -12.77
C GLY A 193 6.85 -1.41 -13.85
N ILE A 194 6.91 -1.90 -15.06
CA ILE A 194 7.35 -1.19 -16.25
C ILE A 194 6.12 -1.04 -17.17
N GLY A 195 5.90 0.13 -17.70
CA GLY A 195 4.76 0.37 -18.59
C GLY A 195 5.03 1.45 -19.63
N THR A 196 4.26 1.42 -20.72
CA THR A 196 4.28 2.44 -21.77
C THR A 196 3.60 3.76 -21.34
N ASN A 197 2.86 3.71 -20.24
CA ASN A 197 2.29 4.85 -19.54
C ASN A 197 2.25 4.61 -18.03
N LEU A 198 1.87 5.61 -17.24
CA LEU A 198 1.84 5.53 -15.77
C LEU A 198 0.85 4.49 -15.26
N TYR A 199 -0.33 4.36 -15.89
CA TYR A 199 -1.34 3.38 -15.52
C TYR A 199 -0.82 1.96 -15.70
N LEU A 200 -0.24 1.64 -16.86
CA LEU A 200 0.30 0.31 -17.15
C LEU A 200 1.51 -0.03 -16.26
N ALA A 201 2.39 0.93 -15.97
CA ALA A 201 3.47 0.73 -15.00
C ALA A 201 2.93 0.38 -13.61
N LYS A 202 1.89 1.10 -13.15
CA LYS A 202 1.23 0.82 -11.87
C LYS A 202 0.57 -0.56 -11.84
N LEU A 203 -0.16 -0.95 -12.88
CA LEU A 203 -0.81 -2.27 -12.95
C LEU A 203 0.20 -3.42 -13.08
N ALA A 204 1.29 -3.21 -13.83
CA ALA A 204 2.39 -4.17 -13.88
C ALA A 204 2.93 -4.45 -12.47
N MET A 205 3.12 -3.41 -11.66
CA MET A 205 3.59 -3.52 -10.28
C MET A 205 2.54 -4.14 -9.34
N ASP A 206 1.30 -3.64 -9.37
CA ASP A 206 0.28 -4.00 -8.38
C ASP A 206 -0.41 -5.33 -8.65
N ILE A 207 -0.57 -5.72 -9.91
CA ILE A 207 -1.28 -6.93 -10.28
C ILE A 207 -0.29 -7.99 -10.79
N VAL A 208 0.43 -7.70 -11.88
CA VAL A 208 1.23 -8.74 -12.56
C VAL A 208 2.41 -9.19 -11.72
N ALA A 209 3.17 -8.25 -11.15
CA ALA A 209 4.35 -8.58 -10.35
C ALA A 209 4.02 -9.38 -9.07
N LYS A 210 2.80 -9.27 -8.55
CA LYS A 210 2.37 -10.09 -7.40
C LYS A 210 2.24 -11.58 -7.72
N HIS A 211 2.01 -11.93 -8.99
CA HIS A 211 1.80 -13.30 -9.43
C HIS A 211 3.05 -13.98 -10.01
N ILE A 212 4.14 -13.23 -10.19
CA ILE A 212 5.42 -13.82 -10.60
C ILE A 212 6.27 -14.21 -9.38
N PRO A 213 7.12 -15.25 -9.50
CA PRO A 213 8.06 -15.60 -8.44
C PRO A 213 9.00 -14.43 -8.12
N ALA A 214 9.28 -14.23 -6.84
CA ALA A 214 10.33 -13.31 -6.44
C ALA A 214 11.71 -13.93 -6.71
N ASP A 215 12.71 -13.09 -6.98
CA ASP A 215 14.09 -13.54 -6.98
C ASP A 215 14.58 -13.85 -5.54
N LYS A 216 15.86 -14.26 -5.41
CA LYS A 216 16.45 -14.60 -4.12
C LYS A 216 16.40 -13.46 -3.08
N ASP A 217 16.34 -12.22 -3.56
CA ASP A 217 16.33 -11.00 -2.74
C ASP A 217 14.90 -10.46 -2.54
N GLY A 218 13.89 -11.20 -2.97
CA GLY A 218 12.48 -10.84 -2.85
C GLY A 218 11.98 -9.83 -3.88
N VAL A 219 12.81 -9.48 -4.88
CA VAL A 219 12.48 -8.54 -5.95
C VAL A 219 11.53 -9.17 -6.96
N ARG A 220 10.58 -8.39 -7.44
CA ARG A 220 9.66 -8.73 -8.53
C ARG A 220 9.56 -7.56 -9.48
N ILE A 221 9.72 -7.82 -10.77
CA ILE A 221 9.58 -6.81 -11.83
C ILE A 221 8.68 -7.39 -12.91
N ALA A 222 7.62 -6.67 -13.26
CA ALA A 222 6.71 -7.03 -14.36
C ALA A 222 6.63 -5.90 -15.37
N GLU A 223 6.20 -6.22 -16.58
CA GLU A 223 6.12 -5.27 -17.69
C GLU A 223 4.79 -5.39 -18.41
N LEU A 224 4.19 -4.26 -18.76
CA LEU A 224 2.95 -4.16 -19.54
C LEU A 224 3.06 -3.09 -20.61
N ASP A 225 2.60 -3.43 -21.80
CA ASP A 225 2.14 -2.52 -22.83
C ASP A 225 0.61 -2.65 -23.01
N GLU A 226 0.02 -1.87 -23.89
CA GLU A 226 -1.42 -1.89 -24.12
C GLU A 226 -1.92 -3.26 -24.64
N GLN A 227 -1.10 -3.99 -25.39
CA GLN A 227 -1.46 -5.29 -25.96
C GLN A 227 -1.40 -6.37 -24.88
N SER A 228 -0.32 -6.47 -24.13
CA SER A 228 -0.17 -7.42 -23.03
C SER A 228 -1.14 -7.14 -21.89
N TYR A 229 -1.46 -5.87 -21.61
CA TYR A 229 -2.51 -5.48 -20.68
C TYR A 229 -3.86 -6.09 -21.06
N ARG A 230 -4.29 -5.91 -22.32
CA ARG A 230 -5.57 -6.46 -22.81
C ARG A 230 -5.57 -7.98 -22.76
N TYR A 231 -4.46 -8.62 -23.11
CA TYR A 231 -4.34 -10.06 -23.07
C TYR A 231 -4.38 -10.63 -21.65
N LEU A 232 -3.65 -10.03 -20.71
CA LEU A 232 -3.47 -10.56 -19.36
C LEU A 232 -4.56 -10.10 -18.38
N LEU A 233 -5.04 -8.85 -18.49
CA LEU A 233 -5.82 -8.22 -17.43
C LEU A 233 -7.26 -7.87 -17.81
N TRP A 234 -7.68 -7.94 -19.08
CA TRP A 234 -9.06 -7.63 -19.45
C TRP A 234 -10.10 -8.52 -18.75
N ASN A 235 -9.74 -9.76 -18.40
CA ASN A 235 -10.61 -10.69 -17.67
C ASN A 235 -10.27 -10.78 -16.16
N HIS A 236 -9.31 -9.99 -15.68
CA HIS A 236 -8.92 -9.99 -14.27
C HIS A 236 -10.06 -9.50 -13.36
N ARG A 237 -10.18 -10.12 -12.19
CA ARG A 237 -11.10 -9.77 -11.11
C ARG A 237 -10.39 -9.87 -9.76
N PRO A 238 -10.80 -9.06 -8.77
CA PRO A 238 -11.87 -8.05 -8.80
C PRO A 238 -11.43 -6.75 -9.48
N LEU A 239 -12.38 -5.94 -9.94
CA LEU A 239 -12.11 -4.61 -10.50
C LEU A 239 -11.46 -3.64 -9.52
N THR A 240 -11.60 -3.88 -8.21
CA THR A 240 -10.93 -3.08 -7.16
C THR A 240 -9.41 -3.22 -7.12
N ASP A 241 -8.84 -4.19 -7.85
CA ASP A 241 -7.39 -4.32 -7.98
C ASP A 241 -6.79 -3.29 -8.95
N PHE A 242 -7.63 -2.73 -9.83
CA PHE A 242 -7.20 -1.73 -10.79
C PHE A 242 -7.09 -0.36 -10.13
N TRP A 243 -5.98 0.31 -10.41
CA TRP A 243 -5.71 1.66 -9.91
C TRP A 243 -6.87 2.63 -10.22
N MET A 244 -7.22 3.47 -9.27
CA MET A 244 -8.32 4.43 -9.31
C MET A 244 -9.74 3.81 -9.39
N THR A 245 -9.88 2.50 -9.25
CA THR A 245 -11.19 1.82 -9.28
C THR A 245 -11.60 1.37 -7.87
N GLY A 246 -12.34 2.23 -7.17
CA GLY A 246 -12.80 1.95 -5.80
C GLY A 246 -14.10 1.14 -5.74
N PRO A 247 -14.49 0.61 -4.55
CA PRO A 247 -15.71 -0.21 -4.38
C PRO A 247 -16.98 0.49 -4.84
N GLY A 248 -17.07 1.83 -4.69
CA GLY A 248 -18.21 2.61 -5.16
C GLY A 248 -18.34 2.63 -6.69
N THR A 249 -17.22 2.74 -7.40
CA THR A 249 -17.13 2.64 -8.86
C THR A 249 -17.52 1.26 -9.32
N VAL A 250 -16.96 0.21 -8.71
CA VAL A 250 -17.25 -1.19 -9.03
C VAL A 250 -18.75 -1.48 -8.88
N LYS A 251 -19.37 -1.09 -7.77
CA LYS A 251 -20.82 -1.30 -7.56
C LYS A 251 -21.66 -0.66 -8.67
N ARG A 252 -21.28 0.54 -9.15
CA ARG A 252 -21.98 1.20 -10.26
C ARG A 252 -21.75 0.49 -11.59
N LEU A 253 -20.55 0.01 -11.87
CA LEU A 253 -20.24 -0.77 -13.06
C LEU A 253 -21.01 -2.10 -13.10
N GLU A 254 -21.01 -2.84 -11.98
CA GLU A 254 -21.72 -4.13 -11.85
C GLU A 254 -23.24 -3.97 -12.04
N ALA A 255 -23.83 -2.83 -11.60
CA ALA A 255 -25.24 -2.54 -11.86
C ALA A 255 -25.59 -2.41 -13.36
N HIS A 256 -24.58 -2.22 -14.21
CA HIS A 256 -24.70 -2.18 -15.69
C HIS A 256 -24.17 -3.44 -16.37
N GLY A 257 -23.90 -4.52 -15.60
CA GLY A 257 -23.39 -5.78 -16.15
C GLY A 257 -21.92 -5.75 -16.53
N ILE A 258 -21.15 -4.76 -16.05
CA ILE A 258 -19.71 -4.58 -16.32
C ILE A 258 -18.94 -5.14 -15.15
N TYR A 259 -18.23 -6.25 -15.33
CA TYR A 259 -17.53 -6.98 -14.28
C TYR A 259 -16.02 -7.03 -14.48
N THR A 260 -15.53 -6.63 -15.66
CA THR A 260 -14.12 -6.65 -16.02
C THR A 260 -13.74 -5.39 -16.81
N MET A 261 -12.44 -5.08 -16.92
CA MET A 261 -11.98 -3.98 -17.77
C MET A 261 -12.27 -4.26 -19.25
N GLY A 262 -12.22 -5.52 -19.67
CA GLY A 262 -12.62 -5.91 -21.01
C GLY A 262 -14.11 -5.72 -21.28
N ASP A 263 -15.00 -5.90 -20.28
CA ASP A 263 -16.43 -5.57 -20.42
C ASP A 263 -16.62 -4.06 -20.55
N LEU A 264 -15.92 -3.27 -19.74
CA LEU A 264 -15.97 -1.80 -19.79
C LEU A 264 -15.48 -1.28 -21.15
N ALA A 265 -14.33 -1.78 -21.64
CA ALA A 265 -13.80 -1.41 -22.94
C ALA A 265 -14.78 -1.72 -24.09
N ARG A 266 -15.40 -2.91 -24.09
CA ARG A 266 -16.41 -3.28 -25.10
C ARG A 266 -17.69 -2.48 -24.97
N PHE A 267 -18.13 -2.24 -23.74
CA PHE A 267 -19.33 -1.43 -23.47
C PHE A 267 -19.16 0.01 -23.95
N SER A 268 -17.97 0.61 -23.81
CA SER A 268 -17.71 2.00 -24.20
C SER A 268 -17.88 2.26 -25.70
N ILE A 269 -17.76 1.23 -26.57
CA ILE A 269 -17.88 1.38 -28.03
C ILE A 269 -19.26 1.91 -28.43
N HIS A 270 -20.32 1.51 -27.72
CA HIS A 270 -21.69 1.85 -28.05
C HIS A 270 -22.49 2.43 -26.87
N GLY A 271 -21.92 2.43 -25.68
CA GLY A 271 -22.56 2.85 -24.43
C GLY A 271 -21.83 4.00 -23.72
N GLU A 272 -21.01 4.76 -24.43
CA GLU A 272 -20.24 5.86 -23.90
C GLU A 272 -21.12 6.89 -23.19
N ASP A 273 -22.20 7.37 -23.83
CA ASP A 273 -23.15 8.32 -23.25
C ASP A 273 -23.69 7.83 -21.91
N ARG A 274 -23.97 6.53 -21.80
CA ARG A 274 -24.45 5.94 -20.55
C ARG A 274 -23.38 5.96 -19.45
N LEU A 275 -22.12 5.78 -19.79
CA LEU A 275 -21.02 5.90 -18.83
C LEU A 275 -20.90 7.34 -18.32
N TYR A 276 -21.01 8.33 -19.20
CA TYR A 276 -21.03 9.74 -18.79
C TYR A 276 -22.23 10.10 -17.92
N GLU A 277 -23.42 9.56 -18.19
CA GLU A 277 -24.59 9.74 -17.30
C GLU A 277 -24.35 9.20 -15.89
N VAL A 278 -23.63 8.07 -15.76
CA VAL A 278 -23.41 7.39 -14.48
C VAL A 278 -22.20 7.97 -13.73
N PHE A 279 -21.13 8.29 -14.42
CA PHE A 279 -19.83 8.65 -13.83
C PHE A 279 -19.44 10.12 -14.04
N GLY A 280 -20.19 10.88 -14.86
CA GLY A 280 -19.81 12.23 -15.24
C GLY A 280 -18.45 12.25 -15.96
N VAL A 281 -17.63 13.25 -15.68
CA VAL A 281 -16.29 13.40 -16.30
C VAL A 281 -15.34 12.25 -15.96
N ASP A 282 -15.56 11.52 -14.88
CA ASP A 282 -14.74 10.36 -14.52
C ASP A 282 -14.91 9.19 -15.51
N ALA A 283 -15.96 9.23 -16.36
CA ALA A 283 -16.17 8.22 -17.40
C ALA A 283 -14.99 8.17 -18.39
N GLU A 284 -14.42 9.32 -18.76
CA GLU A 284 -13.29 9.42 -19.67
C GLU A 284 -12.09 8.62 -19.15
N ILE A 285 -11.68 8.86 -17.90
CA ILE A 285 -10.56 8.13 -17.28
C ILE A 285 -10.87 6.63 -17.20
N LEU A 286 -12.11 6.25 -16.86
CA LEU A 286 -12.50 4.84 -16.79
C LEU A 286 -12.43 4.16 -18.15
N ILE A 287 -12.87 4.82 -19.21
CA ILE A 287 -12.81 4.30 -20.60
C ILE A 287 -11.36 4.17 -21.04
N ASP A 288 -10.56 5.23 -20.88
CA ASP A 288 -9.15 5.24 -21.24
C ASP A 288 -8.38 4.12 -20.55
N HIS A 289 -8.54 3.98 -19.24
CA HIS A 289 -7.93 2.93 -18.46
C HIS A 289 -8.39 1.52 -18.88
N ALA A 290 -9.67 1.36 -19.26
CA ALA A 290 -10.15 0.08 -19.78
C ALA A 290 -9.45 -0.33 -21.10
N TRP A 291 -9.07 0.65 -21.91
CA TRP A 291 -8.29 0.42 -23.15
C TRP A 291 -6.78 0.34 -22.89
N GLY A 292 -6.30 0.64 -21.68
CA GLY A 292 -4.89 0.69 -21.31
C GLY A 292 -4.21 1.99 -21.70
N TYR A 293 -4.97 3.04 -21.89
CA TYR A 293 -4.49 4.37 -22.24
C TYR A 293 -4.43 5.28 -21.00
N GLU A 294 -3.40 6.11 -20.90
CA GLU A 294 -3.22 7.15 -19.88
C GLU A 294 -2.45 8.31 -20.48
N PRO A 295 -3.10 9.45 -20.71
CA PRO A 295 -2.46 10.61 -21.31
C PRO A 295 -1.60 11.41 -20.34
N CYS A 296 -1.82 11.25 -19.02
CA CYS A 296 -1.06 11.95 -18.00
C CYS A 296 0.38 11.45 -17.94
N GLY A 297 1.34 12.35 -18.04
CA GLY A 297 2.76 12.07 -17.90
C GLY A 297 3.41 12.94 -16.82
N MET A 298 4.74 12.88 -16.69
CA MET A 298 5.47 13.65 -15.67
C MET A 298 5.26 15.15 -15.78
N GLU A 299 5.16 15.70 -16.99
CA GLU A 299 4.94 17.13 -17.21
C GLU A 299 3.60 17.57 -16.61
N GLN A 300 2.52 16.84 -16.89
CA GLN A 300 1.19 17.13 -16.37
C GLN A 300 1.16 17.05 -14.83
N ILE A 301 1.75 15.99 -14.26
CA ILE A 301 1.83 15.84 -12.80
C ILE A 301 2.61 17.01 -12.17
N LYS A 302 3.76 17.36 -12.72
CA LYS A 302 4.63 18.42 -12.17
C LYS A 302 4.03 19.82 -12.32
N SER A 303 3.29 20.06 -13.39
CA SER A 303 2.64 21.36 -13.66
C SER A 303 1.29 21.52 -12.96
N TYR A 304 0.70 20.45 -12.43
CA TYR A 304 -0.62 20.50 -11.77
C TYR A 304 -0.59 21.41 -10.54
N LYS A 305 -1.52 22.36 -10.53
CA LYS A 305 -1.78 23.23 -9.37
C LYS A 305 -3.23 23.05 -8.96
N PRO A 306 -3.52 22.60 -7.72
CA PRO A 306 -4.89 22.47 -7.27
C PRO A 306 -5.59 23.84 -7.27
N SER A 307 -6.84 23.86 -7.70
CA SER A 307 -7.67 25.09 -7.74
C SER A 307 -8.05 25.56 -6.33
N THR A 308 -8.07 24.64 -5.37
CA THR A 308 -8.37 24.92 -3.96
C THR A 308 -7.29 24.29 -3.09
N ASN A 309 -6.88 25.02 -2.06
CA ASN A 309 -5.96 24.50 -1.04
C ASN A 309 -6.67 24.43 0.30
N SER A 310 -6.57 23.29 0.96
CA SER A 310 -7.04 23.14 2.34
C SER A 310 -5.97 22.47 3.18
N ILE A 311 -5.91 22.85 4.47
CA ILE A 311 -5.10 22.18 5.47
C ILE A 311 -6.08 21.64 6.51
N SER A 312 -6.02 20.34 6.79
CA SER A 312 -6.89 19.70 7.76
C SER A 312 -6.08 19.10 8.89
N GLU A 313 -6.69 19.08 10.07
CA GLU A 313 -6.26 18.34 11.25
C GLU A 313 -7.42 17.50 11.72
N GLY A 314 -7.17 16.27 12.17
CA GLY A 314 -8.22 15.37 12.64
C GLY A 314 -7.74 14.47 13.76
N GLN A 315 -8.59 14.25 14.76
CA GLN A 315 -8.32 13.35 15.86
C GLN A 315 -9.47 12.37 16.07
N VAL A 316 -9.16 11.08 16.05
CA VAL A 316 -10.11 10.03 16.44
C VAL A 316 -9.95 9.78 17.93
N LEU A 317 -11.01 10.00 18.68
CA LEU A 317 -11.01 9.85 20.14
C LEU A 317 -11.12 8.36 20.52
N THR A 318 -10.54 7.99 21.66
CA THR A 318 -10.55 6.61 22.17
C THR A 318 -11.90 6.18 22.74
N CYS A 319 -12.70 7.15 23.17
CA CYS A 319 -14.06 6.99 23.69
C CYS A 319 -14.85 8.28 23.45
N PRO A 320 -16.19 8.29 23.63
CA PRO A 320 -17.00 9.50 23.59
C PRO A 320 -16.55 10.48 24.67
N TYR A 321 -16.31 11.73 24.27
CA TYR A 321 -15.91 12.80 25.19
C TYR A 321 -17.08 13.72 25.50
N PRO A 322 -17.22 14.18 26.75
CA PRO A 322 -18.16 15.22 27.09
C PRO A 322 -17.75 16.57 26.46
N ASN A 323 -18.69 17.50 26.36
CA ASN A 323 -18.55 18.74 25.62
C ASN A 323 -17.32 19.59 26.02
N ASP A 324 -17.00 19.67 27.30
CA ASP A 324 -15.85 20.39 27.82
C ASP A 324 -14.51 19.80 27.33
N LYS A 325 -14.36 18.47 27.36
CA LYS A 325 -13.19 17.78 26.81
C LYS A 325 -13.15 17.86 25.28
N ALA A 326 -14.28 17.75 24.60
CA ALA A 326 -14.33 17.90 23.15
C ALA A 326 -13.90 19.32 22.71
N LYS A 327 -14.30 20.37 23.46
CA LYS A 327 -13.86 21.74 23.21
C LYS A 327 -12.34 21.91 23.39
N LEU A 328 -11.74 21.23 24.37
CA LEU A 328 -10.29 21.26 24.56
C LEU A 328 -9.57 20.68 23.34
N ILE A 329 -9.99 19.50 22.84
CA ILE A 329 -9.44 18.89 21.63
C ILE A 329 -9.56 19.81 20.42
N VAL A 330 -10.74 20.46 20.23
CA VAL A 330 -10.92 21.41 19.13
C VAL A 330 -9.95 22.58 19.22
N ARG A 331 -9.69 23.11 20.43
CA ARG A 331 -8.70 24.19 20.64
C ARG A 331 -7.30 23.73 20.27
N GLU A 332 -6.87 22.55 20.74
CA GLU A 332 -5.56 21.98 20.40
C GLU A 332 -5.40 21.80 18.89
N MET A 333 -6.43 21.25 18.21
CA MET A 333 -6.42 21.09 16.76
C MET A 333 -6.34 22.44 16.04
N ALA A 334 -7.08 23.46 16.50
CA ALA A 334 -7.03 24.81 15.94
C ALA A 334 -5.65 25.44 16.08
N GLU A 335 -5.01 25.31 17.25
CA GLU A 335 -3.63 25.77 17.47
C GLU A 335 -2.63 25.10 16.53
N ILE A 336 -2.73 23.78 16.35
CA ILE A 336 -1.89 23.03 15.39
C ILE A 336 -2.07 23.56 13.98
N LEU A 337 -3.32 23.79 13.54
CA LEU A 337 -3.61 24.37 12.21
C LEU A 337 -3.02 25.77 12.06
N MET A 338 -3.11 26.62 13.09
CA MET A 338 -2.52 27.96 13.06
C MET A 338 -1.00 27.91 12.95
N PHE A 339 -0.33 27.02 13.68
CA PHE A 339 1.11 26.83 13.53
C PHE A 339 1.48 26.38 12.12
N ARG A 340 0.74 25.44 11.52
CA ARG A 340 0.96 24.98 10.14
C ARG A 340 0.75 26.08 9.12
N LEU A 341 -0.26 26.93 9.27
CA LEU A 341 -0.49 28.09 8.41
C LEU A 341 0.68 29.08 8.52
N THR A 342 1.12 29.38 9.73
CA THR A 342 2.26 30.29 9.99
C THR A 342 3.56 29.76 9.38
N GLU A 343 3.87 28.48 9.58
CA GLU A 343 5.05 27.81 8.99
C GLU A 343 5.05 27.91 7.48
N LYS A 344 3.88 27.71 6.87
CA LYS A 344 3.70 27.79 5.40
C LYS A 344 3.52 29.23 4.90
N LYS A 345 3.49 30.23 5.75
CA LYS A 345 3.21 31.63 5.45
C LYS A 345 1.88 31.82 4.69
N LEU A 346 0.85 31.10 5.13
CA LEU A 346 -0.49 31.12 4.58
C LEU A 346 -1.47 31.78 5.54
N VAL A 347 -2.56 32.31 4.97
CA VAL A 347 -3.74 32.81 5.69
C VAL A 347 -4.98 32.06 5.19
N THR A 348 -6.04 32.04 5.97
CA THR A 348 -7.33 31.45 5.58
C THR A 348 -8.48 32.40 5.88
N GLU A 349 -9.50 32.38 5.04
CA GLU A 349 -10.76 33.11 5.23
C GLU A 349 -11.90 32.16 5.66
N SER A 350 -11.64 30.84 5.70
CA SER A 350 -12.65 29.85 6.03
C SER A 350 -12.10 28.76 6.95
N ILE A 351 -12.89 28.42 7.95
CA ILE A 351 -12.64 27.28 8.85
C ILE A 351 -13.90 26.43 8.91
N THR A 352 -13.74 25.12 8.70
CA THR A 352 -14.82 24.14 8.85
C THR A 352 -14.48 23.19 9.99
N LEU A 353 -15.43 22.99 10.90
CA LEU A 353 -15.34 22.01 11.99
C LEU A 353 -16.32 20.88 11.71
N GLU A 354 -15.82 19.64 11.66
CA GLU A 354 -16.63 18.44 11.57
C GLU A 354 -16.52 17.64 12.87
N ILE A 355 -17.65 17.25 13.45
CA ILE A 355 -17.72 16.46 14.68
C ILE A 355 -18.53 15.20 14.40
N GLY A 356 -17.87 14.04 14.53
CA GLY A 356 -18.54 12.74 14.52
C GLY A 356 -19.07 12.38 15.91
N TYR A 357 -20.37 12.16 16.02
CA TYR A 357 -20.99 11.70 17.25
C TYR A 357 -20.90 10.18 17.40
N ASP A 358 -20.86 9.72 18.64
CA ASP A 358 -20.99 8.29 18.94
C ASP A 358 -22.37 7.75 18.54
N ARG A 359 -22.43 6.53 18.04
CA ARG A 359 -23.69 5.91 17.57
C ARG A 359 -24.79 5.87 18.63
N GLU A 360 -24.42 5.66 19.89
CA GLU A 360 -25.39 5.65 20.99
C GLU A 360 -26.06 7.00 21.23
N ASN A 361 -25.49 8.09 20.72
CA ASN A 361 -26.03 9.45 20.81
C ASN A 361 -26.83 9.84 19.57
N VAL A 362 -26.66 9.17 18.44
CA VAL A 362 -27.38 9.44 17.18
C VAL A 362 -28.80 8.87 17.26
N ASP A 363 -29.00 7.76 17.95
CA ASP A 363 -30.32 7.09 18.07
C ASP A 363 -31.25 7.72 19.13
N LYS A 364 -30.81 8.78 19.82
CA LYS A 364 -31.56 9.48 20.86
C LYS A 364 -32.04 10.87 20.49
N GLY A 365 -31.88 11.26 19.21
CA GLY A 365 -32.28 12.55 18.67
C GLY A 365 -33.51 12.50 17.75
#